data_4a0ae56d7dc85f9afdb5d78af84c428b
#
_entry.id   4a0ae56d7dc85f9afdb5d78af84c428b
#
_cell.length_a   1.000
_cell.length_b   1.000
_cell.length_c   1.000
_cell.angle_alpha   90.00
_cell.angle_beta   90.00
_cell.angle_gamma   90.00
#
_symmetry.space_group_name_H-M   'P 1'
#
loop_
_entity.id
_entity.type
_entity.pdbx_description
1 polymer ?
#
loop_
_entity_poly.entity_id
_entity_poly.type
_entity_poly.pdbx_seq_one_letter_code
_entity_poly.pdbx_strand_id
1 'polypeptide(L)'
;FLKTAGIDTDFQHSSNKPTITKLRVVSRHQQLLRMDFEDKFDVADSSTFAEKVKQQITNADVLVLSDYAKGSLQDCQVLINIARTAGVPVLVDPKGQDFIRYRGATILTPNFHEFESIVGKCSTEHDLINKGEILMRELELQALLITRGEHGMTLLRPGLSELHLPARGLEVYDVTGAGDTVIATLAAAIAAGQPL
;
A
#
# COMPACT_ATOMS: atom_id res chain seq x y z
N PHE A 1 -14.98 14.37 -11.09
CA PHE A 1 -14.32 13.18 -11.67
C PHE A 1 -14.72 11.90 -10.90
N LEU A 2 -14.41 11.77 -9.60
CA LEU A 2 -14.69 10.55 -8.83
C LEU A 2 -16.18 10.19 -8.82
N LYS A 3 -17.07 11.16 -8.57
CA LYS A 3 -18.53 10.96 -8.64
C LYS A 3 -18.99 10.51 -10.01
N THR A 4 -18.42 11.05 -11.09
CA THR A 4 -18.74 10.64 -12.46
C THR A 4 -18.31 9.20 -12.74
N ALA A 5 -17.27 8.73 -12.05
CA ALA A 5 -16.81 7.34 -12.10
C ALA A 5 -17.58 6.39 -11.14
N GLY A 6 -18.62 6.88 -10.45
CA GLY A 6 -19.40 6.08 -9.50
C GLY A 6 -18.66 5.79 -8.18
N ILE A 7 -17.67 6.62 -7.84
CA ILE A 7 -16.88 6.47 -6.62
C ILE A 7 -17.42 7.42 -5.55
N ASP A 8 -17.87 6.86 -4.43
CA ASP A 8 -18.24 7.63 -3.26
C ASP A 8 -16.99 8.22 -2.60
N THR A 9 -17.10 9.45 -2.12
CA THR A 9 -15.96 10.17 -1.54
C THR A 9 -16.30 10.75 -0.18
N ASP A 10 -15.41 10.53 0.79
CA ASP A 10 -15.46 11.15 2.11
C ASP A 10 -14.09 11.74 2.43
N PHE A 11 -13.88 13.00 2.04
CA PHE A 11 -12.62 13.69 2.24
C PHE A 11 -12.50 14.22 3.67
N GLN A 12 -11.33 14.02 4.27
CA GLN A 12 -10.92 14.74 5.46
C GLN A 12 -10.29 16.07 5.03
N HIS A 13 -10.84 17.18 5.50
CA HIS A 13 -10.34 18.51 5.22
C HIS A 13 -9.55 19.06 6.42
N SER A 14 -8.35 19.56 6.17
CA SER A 14 -7.60 20.36 7.13
C SER A 14 -7.89 21.84 6.87
N SER A 15 -8.30 22.56 7.90
CA SER A 15 -8.56 24.01 7.79
C SER A 15 -7.31 24.86 7.71
N ASN A 16 -6.16 24.31 8.15
CA ASN A 16 -4.94 25.08 8.37
C ASN A 16 -3.81 24.75 7.39
N LYS A 17 -4.01 23.78 6.47
CA LYS A 17 -2.97 23.34 5.56
C LYS A 17 -3.50 23.18 4.15
N PRO A 18 -2.71 23.63 3.15
CA PRO A 18 -3.06 23.43 1.75
C PRO A 18 -2.93 21.95 1.36
N THR A 19 -3.67 21.55 0.35
CA THR A 19 -3.50 20.22 -0.26
C THR A 19 -2.08 20.08 -0.80
N ILE A 20 -1.45 18.93 -0.50
CA ILE A 20 -0.12 18.59 -1.03
C ILE A 20 -0.14 18.67 -2.55
N THR A 21 0.79 19.45 -3.10
CA THR A 21 0.89 19.65 -4.55
C THR A 21 2.23 19.14 -5.06
N LYS A 22 2.17 18.30 -6.09
CA LYS A 22 3.36 17.76 -6.78
C LYS A 22 3.36 18.24 -8.22
N LEU A 23 4.22 19.19 -8.52
CA LEU A 23 4.37 19.76 -9.86
C LEU A 23 5.53 19.07 -10.60
N ARG A 24 5.22 18.47 -11.75
CA ARG A 24 6.21 17.91 -12.66
C ARG A 24 6.27 18.70 -13.93
N VAL A 25 7.45 19.19 -14.26
CA VAL A 25 7.71 19.82 -15.56
C VAL A 25 8.31 18.77 -16.48
N VAL A 26 7.61 18.50 -17.58
CA VAL A 26 7.99 17.46 -18.53
C VAL A 26 8.17 18.07 -19.92
N SER A 27 9.22 17.69 -20.63
CA SER A 27 9.45 18.03 -22.02
C SER A 27 9.83 16.78 -22.80
N ARG A 28 9.16 16.53 -23.95
CA ARG A 28 9.42 15.41 -24.85
C ARG A 28 9.63 14.05 -24.13
N HIS A 29 8.73 13.72 -23.22
CA HIS A 29 8.75 12.51 -22.38
C HIS A 29 9.87 12.45 -21.31
N GLN A 30 10.61 13.55 -21.11
CA GLN A 30 11.64 13.64 -20.08
C GLN A 30 11.16 14.58 -18.96
N GLN A 31 11.21 14.09 -17.70
CA GLN A 31 10.97 14.97 -16.54
C GLN A 31 12.18 15.86 -16.33
N LEU A 32 11.95 17.18 -16.45
CA LEU A 32 12.99 18.20 -16.28
C LEU A 32 13.13 18.64 -14.83
N LEU A 33 11.98 18.78 -14.13
CA LEU A 33 11.93 19.28 -12.77
C LEU A 33 10.73 18.68 -12.04
N ARG A 34 10.88 18.40 -10.74
CA ARG A 34 9.80 18.11 -9.82
C ARG A 34 9.89 19.04 -8.62
N MET A 35 8.77 19.65 -8.27
CA MET A 35 8.61 20.46 -7.06
C MET A 35 7.50 19.87 -6.22
N ASP A 36 7.80 19.54 -4.96
CA ASP A 36 6.85 19.01 -4.01
C ASP A 36 6.56 20.09 -2.95
N PHE A 37 5.30 20.53 -2.86
CA PHE A 37 4.81 21.46 -1.84
C PHE A 37 4.05 20.65 -0.81
N GLU A 38 4.69 20.36 0.32
CA GLU A 38 4.21 19.39 1.29
C GLU A 38 4.24 19.95 2.71
N ASP A 39 3.08 19.94 3.37
CA ASP A 39 2.96 20.09 4.82
C ASP A 39 2.44 18.78 5.43
N LYS A 40 3.00 18.33 6.53
CA LYS A 40 2.50 17.13 7.24
C LYS A 40 1.14 17.44 7.87
N PHE A 41 0.23 16.48 7.80
CA PHE A 41 -1.05 16.54 8.50
C PHE A 41 -0.85 16.47 10.02
N ASP A 42 -1.75 17.12 10.78
CA ASP A 42 -1.69 17.10 12.24
C ASP A 42 -2.44 15.88 12.81
N VAL A 43 -1.94 15.36 13.94
CA VAL A 43 -2.47 14.18 14.63
C VAL A 43 -3.94 14.37 15.06
N ALA A 44 -4.39 15.61 15.29
CA ALA A 44 -5.77 15.91 15.70
C ALA A 44 -6.84 15.44 14.69
N ASP A 45 -6.46 15.27 13.43
CA ASP A 45 -7.38 14.81 12.38
C ASP A 45 -7.54 13.28 12.32
N SER A 46 -6.65 12.52 12.98
CA SER A 46 -6.61 11.05 12.88
C SER A 46 -7.77 10.36 13.62
N SER A 47 -8.20 10.88 14.76
CA SER A 47 -9.31 10.28 15.54
C SER A 47 -10.64 10.35 14.79
N THR A 48 -10.91 11.47 14.14
CA THR A 48 -12.11 11.66 13.31
C THR A 48 -12.10 10.70 12.11
N PHE A 49 -10.94 10.45 11.53
CA PHE A 49 -10.79 9.53 10.43
C PHE A 49 -11.05 8.08 10.84
N ALA A 50 -10.54 7.66 11.99
CA ALA A 50 -10.77 6.32 12.53
C ALA A 50 -12.27 6.06 12.82
N GLU A 51 -12.99 7.05 13.36
CA GLU A 51 -14.45 6.93 13.59
C GLU A 51 -15.23 6.80 12.26
N LYS A 52 -14.86 7.54 11.23
CA LYS A 52 -15.45 7.40 9.90
C LYS A 52 -15.24 5.99 9.32
N VAL A 53 -14.02 5.48 9.40
CA VAL A 53 -13.71 4.11 8.96
C VAL A 53 -14.54 3.10 9.74
N LYS A 54 -14.64 3.24 11.06
CA LYS A 54 -15.43 2.34 11.92
C LYS A 54 -16.92 2.31 11.56
N GLN A 55 -17.47 3.44 11.12
CA GLN A 55 -18.88 3.51 10.69
C GLN A 55 -19.13 2.81 9.35
N GLN A 56 -18.15 2.78 8.47
CA GLN A 56 -18.30 2.26 7.10
C GLN A 56 -17.77 0.84 6.91
N ILE A 57 -16.86 0.39 7.79
CA ILE A 57 -16.12 -0.85 7.59
C ILE A 57 -16.99 -2.10 7.47
N THR A 58 -18.14 -2.14 8.16
CA THR A 58 -19.07 -3.29 8.12
C THR A 58 -19.76 -3.47 6.75
N ASN A 59 -19.72 -2.46 5.89
CA ASN A 59 -20.27 -2.49 4.54
C ASN A 59 -19.16 -2.66 3.47
N ALA A 60 -17.92 -2.87 3.89
CA ALA A 60 -16.78 -3.02 3.01
C ALA A 60 -16.35 -4.48 2.90
N ASP A 61 -16.01 -4.94 1.70
CA ASP A 61 -15.45 -6.27 1.45
C ASP A 61 -13.94 -6.30 1.68
N VAL A 62 -13.28 -5.14 1.60
CA VAL A 62 -11.83 -4.98 1.78
C VAL A 62 -11.49 -3.54 2.18
N LEU A 63 -10.47 -3.38 3.02
CA LEU A 63 -9.86 -2.08 3.34
C LEU A 63 -8.49 -1.98 2.67
N VAL A 64 -8.28 -0.91 1.89
CA VAL A 64 -6.96 -0.60 1.32
C VAL A 64 -6.38 0.63 2.03
N LEU A 65 -5.18 0.49 2.57
CA LEU A 65 -4.39 1.58 3.15
C LEU A 65 -3.21 1.89 2.23
N SER A 66 -3.33 2.96 1.44
CA SER A 66 -2.25 3.46 0.59
C SER A 66 -1.48 4.54 1.35
N ASP A 67 -0.34 4.18 1.94
CA ASP A 67 0.47 5.08 2.75
C ASP A 67 1.51 5.79 1.90
N TYR A 68 1.55 7.11 2.01
CA TYR A 68 2.54 7.98 1.39
C TYR A 68 3.45 8.67 2.43
N ALA A 69 3.35 8.26 3.70
CA ALA A 69 4.09 8.86 4.82
C ALA A 69 3.86 10.38 4.97
N LYS A 70 2.68 10.87 4.59
CA LYS A 70 2.32 12.31 4.63
C LYS A 70 1.48 12.68 5.87
N GLY A 71 1.26 11.73 6.78
CA GLY A 71 0.59 11.95 8.06
C GLY A 71 -0.88 11.49 8.11
N SER A 72 -1.56 11.29 6.99
CA SER A 72 -2.96 10.85 6.96
C SER A 72 -3.17 9.45 7.57
N LEU A 73 -2.17 8.59 7.51
CA LEU A 73 -2.19 7.23 8.05
C LEU A 73 -1.24 7.04 9.24
N GLN A 74 -1.07 8.06 10.11
CA GLN A 74 -0.21 7.93 11.29
C GLN A 74 -0.64 6.77 12.20
N ASP A 75 -1.94 6.59 12.39
CA ASP A 75 -2.53 5.57 13.26
C ASP A 75 -3.01 4.34 12.49
N CYS A 76 -2.21 3.85 11.52
CA CYS A 76 -2.56 2.66 10.72
C CYS A 76 -3.01 1.48 11.59
N GLN A 77 -2.38 1.28 12.73
CA GLN A 77 -2.68 0.17 13.63
C GLN A 77 -4.13 0.22 14.16
N VAL A 78 -4.66 1.42 14.40
CA VAL A 78 -6.06 1.59 14.80
C VAL A 78 -7.00 1.15 13.68
N LEU A 79 -6.71 1.55 12.43
CA LEU A 79 -7.51 1.21 11.26
C LEU A 79 -7.47 -0.30 10.97
N ILE A 80 -6.29 -0.91 11.07
CA ILE A 80 -6.10 -2.35 10.92
C ILE A 80 -6.90 -3.11 11.96
N ASN A 81 -6.87 -2.68 13.22
CA ASN A 81 -7.63 -3.33 14.30
C ASN A 81 -9.15 -3.18 14.14
N ILE A 82 -9.63 -2.03 13.65
CA ILE A 82 -11.05 -1.82 13.32
C ILE A 82 -11.49 -2.85 12.26
N ALA A 83 -10.74 -2.95 11.16
CA ALA A 83 -11.08 -3.86 10.07
C ALA A 83 -10.97 -5.34 10.49
N ARG A 84 -9.92 -5.73 11.22
CA ARG A 84 -9.77 -7.10 11.77
C ARG A 84 -10.95 -7.47 12.67
N THR A 85 -11.39 -6.56 13.54
CA THR A 85 -12.54 -6.80 14.41
C THR A 85 -13.83 -6.99 13.62
N ALA A 86 -13.97 -6.31 12.49
CA ALA A 86 -15.09 -6.47 11.57
C ALA A 86 -14.97 -7.68 10.63
N GLY A 87 -13.84 -8.41 10.65
CA GLY A 87 -13.58 -9.52 9.74
C GLY A 87 -13.26 -9.08 8.30
N VAL A 88 -12.90 -7.80 8.10
CA VAL A 88 -12.61 -7.24 6.77
C VAL A 88 -11.11 -7.34 6.48
N PRO A 89 -10.70 -7.93 5.35
CA PRO A 89 -9.30 -7.98 4.94
C PRO A 89 -8.69 -6.59 4.77
N VAL A 90 -7.41 -6.45 5.15
CA VAL A 90 -6.67 -5.19 5.05
C VAL A 90 -5.47 -5.36 4.14
N LEU A 91 -5.43 -4.59 3.06
CA LEU A 91 -4.29 -4.51 2.16
C LEU A 91 -3.56 -3.19 2.40
N VAL A 92 -2.24 -3.24 2.47
CA VAL A 92 -1.43 -2.04 2.71
C VAL A 92 -0.37 -1.90 1.63
N ASP A 93 -0.36 -0.74 0.96
CA ASP A 93 0.79 -0.25 0.20
C ASP A 93 1.66 0.58 1.16
N PRO A 94 2.80 0.03 1.62
CA PRO A 94 3.55 0.62 2.72
C PRO A 94 4.47 1.74 2.26
N LYS A 95 4.81 2.66 3.20
CA LYS A 95 5.83 3.69 2.99
C LYS A 95 6.64 3.92 4.25
N GLY A 96 7.92 4.27 4.05
CA GLY A 96 8.84 4.57 5.15
C GLY A 96 9.65 3.36 5.60
N GLN A 97 10.24 3.47 6.80
CA GLN A 97 11.17 2.47 7.35
C GLN A 97 10.64 1.78 8.62
N ASP A 98 9.37 1.95 8.94
CA ASP A 98 8.71 1.32 10.09
C ASP A 98 7.50 0.52 9.62
N PHE A 99 7.72 -0.77 9.31
CA PHE A 99 6.65 -1.66 8.91
C PHE A 99 5.90 -2.28 10.10
N ILE A 100 6.41 -2.15 11.32
CA ILE A 100 5.73 -2.63 12.54
C ILE A 100 4.34 -2.00 12.69
N ARG A 101 4.18 -0.78 12.20
CA ARG A 101 2.92 -0.05 12.17
C ARG A 101 1.81 -0.72 11.33
N TYR A 102 2.18 -1.67 10.47
CA TYR A 102 1.24 -2.42 9.61
C TYR A 102 0.96 -3.83 10.14
N ARG A 103 1.43 -4.16 11.34
CA ARG A 103 1.22 -5.47 11.94
C ARG A 103 -0.25 -5.85 11.97
N GLY A 104 -0.56 -7.07 11.56
CA GLY A 104 -1.92 -7.60 11.49
C GLY A 104 -2.69 -7.21 10.22
N ALA A 105 -2.06 -6.52 9.27
CA ALA A 105 -2.62 -6.42 7.92
C ALA A 105 -2.74 -7.81 7.29
N THR A 106 -3.69 -7.97 6.37
CA THR A 106 -3.85 -9.24 5.63
C THR A 106 -2.72 -9.39 4.61
N ILE A 107 -2.47 -8.34 3.82
CA ILE A 107 -1.45 -8.32 2.79
C ILE A 107 -0.67 -7.01 2.86
N LEU A 108 0.63 -7.11 2.64
CA LEU A 108 1.51 -5.97 2.44
C LEU A 108 2.10 -6.03 1.03
N THR A 109 2.16 -4.88 0.32
CA THR A 109 2.61 -4.82 -1.08
C THR A 109 3.81 -3.88 -1.30
N PRO A 110 4.94 -4.07 -0.57
CA PRO A 110 6.11 -3.23 -0.76
C PRO A 110 6.74 -3.40 -2.14
N ASN A 111 7.39 -2.37 -2.66
CA ASN A 111 8.35 -2.58 -3.72
C ASN A 111 9.66 -3.15 -3.16
N PHE A 112 10.52 -3.68 -4.05
CA PHE A 112 11.74 -4.36 -3.66
C PHE A 112 12.69 -3.47 -2.84
N HIS A 113 12.78 -2.19 -3.18
CA HIS A 113 13.61 -1.24 -2.44
C HIS A 113 13.06 -0.95 -1.03
N GLU A 114 11.75 -0.80 -0.89
CA GLU A 114 11.09 -0.66 0.41
C GLU A 114 11.29 -1.91 1.27
N PHE A 115 11.11 -3.08 0.67
CA PHE A 115 11.36 -4.36 1.33
C PHE A 115 12.81 -4.46 1.84
N GLU A 116 13.81 -4.22 0.98
CA GLU A 116 15.22 -4.25 1.38
C GLU A 116 15.57 -3.20 2.46
N SER A 117 14.89 -2.06 2.47
CA SER A 117 15.12 -1.02 3.49
C SER A 117 14.79 -1.49 4.91
N ILE A 118 13.89 -2.49 5.03
CA ILE A 118 13.46 -3.07 6.30
C ILE A 118 14.27 -4.31 6.66
N VAL A 119 14.41 -5.26 5.72
CA VAL A 119 15.01 -6.57 6.01
C VAL A 119 16.49 -6.65 5.68
N GLY A 120 17.06 -5.57 5.15
CA GLY A 120 18.42 -5.54 4.61
C GLY A 120 18.50 -6.14 3.22
N LYS A 121 19.64 -5.91 2.54
CA LYS A 121 19.85 -6.33 1.15
C LYS A 121 19.66 -7.82 0.94
N CYS A 122 19.02 -8.18 -0.17
CA CYS A 122 18.80 -9.54 -0.64
C CYS A 122 19.74 -9.82 -1.81
N SER A 123 20.73 -10.69 -1.63
CA SER A 123 21.71 -11.04 -2.65
C SER A 123 21.24 -12.19 -3.56
N THR A 124 20.29 -12.98 -3.10
CA THR A 124 19.75 -14.14 -3.80
C THR A 124 18.22 -14.21 -3.65
N GLU A 125 17.55 -14.98 -4.50
CA GLU A 125 16.11 -15.27 -4.35
C GLU A 125 15.84 -15.97 -2.99
N HIS A 126 16.74 -16.84 -2.56
CA HIS A 126 16.63 -17.51 -1.27
C HIS A 126 16.67 -16.52 -0.09
N ASP A 127 17.53 -15.49 -0.16
CA ASP A 127 17.55 -14.41 0.84
C ASP A 127 16.22 -13.66 0.87
N LEU A 128 15.66 -13.35 -0.30
CA LEU A 128 14.38 -12.67 -0.41
C LEU A 128 13.27 -13.47 0.26
N ILE A 129 13.18 -14.77 -0.05
CA ILE A 129 12.15 -15.66 0.50
C ILE A 129 12.30 -15.78 2.01
N ASN A 130 13.49 -16.11 2.52
CA ASN A 130 13.73 -16.27 3.95
C ASN A 130 13.41 -15.00 4.75
N LYS A 131 13.87 -13.84 4.27
CA LYS A 131 13.63 -12.56 4.92
C LYS A 131 12.16 -12.16 4.83
N GLY A 132 11.51 -12.46 3.71
CA GLY A 132 10.07 -12.23 3.54
C GLY A 132 9.23 -13.07 4.51
N GLU A 133 9.56 -14.33 4.69
CA GLU A 133 8.89 -15.22 5.66
C GLU A 133 9.08 -14.74 7.11
N ILE A 134 10.28 -14.26 7.45
CA ILE A 134 10.54 -13.68 8.78
C ILE A 134 9.65 -12.45 8.98
N LEU A 135 9.66 -11.53 8.02
CA LEU A 135 8.85 -10.30 8.07
C LEU A 135 7.36 -10.61 8.17
N MET A 136 6.86 -11.59 7.40
CA MET A 136 5.47 -12.02 7.46
C MET A 136 5.07 -12.52 8.86
N ARG A 137 5.92 -13.31 9.51
CA ARG A 137 5.68 -13.80 10.88
C ARG A 137 5.69 -12.67 11.88
N GLU A 138 6.66 -11.76 11.79
CA GLU A 138 6.78 -10.60 12.68
C GLU A 138 5.58 -9.66 12.59
N LEU A 139 5.06 -9.46 11.38
CA LEU A 139 3.93 -8.58 11.10
C LEU A 139 2.56 -9.30 11.11
N GLU A 140 2.53 -10.61 11.37
CA GLU A 140 1.29 -11.42 11.36
C GLU A 140 0.52 -11.32 10.03
N LEU A 141 1.23 -11.31 8.89
CA LEU A 141 0.62 -11.21 7.56
C LEU A 141 0.13 -12.57 7.06
N GLN A 142 -0.94 -12.56 6.26
CA GLN A 142 -1.40 -13.73 5.52
C GLN A 142 -0.70 -13.85 4.16
N ALA A 143 -0.24 -12.74 3.59
CA ALA A 143 0.57 -12.74 2.38
C ALA A 143 1.48 -11.50 2.31
N LEU A 144 2.57 -11.62 1.56
CA LEU A 144 3.49 -10.54 1.23
C LEU A 144 3.72 -10.55 -0.28
N LEU A 145 3.33 -9.49 -0.97
CA LEU A 145 3.52 -9.33 -2.42
C LEU A 145 4.60 -8.29 -2.68
N ILE A 146 5.78 -8.71 -3.06
CA ILE A 146 6.91 -7.83 -3.34
C ILE A 146 6.93 -7.49 -4.82
N THR A 147 6.75 -6.21 -5.18
CA THR A 147 6.87 -5.75 -6.57
C THR A 147 8.33 -5.46 -6.92
N ARG A 148 8.80 -5.91 -8.10
CA ARG A 148 10.23 -5.96 -8.47
C ARG A 148 10.51 -5.29 -9.82
N GLY A 149 9.67 -4.36 -10.22
CA GLY A 149 9.81 -3.63 -11.47
C GLY A 149 9.84 -4.54 -12.69
N GLU A 150 10.90 -4.48 -13.49
CA GLU A 150 11.10 -5.31 -14.69
C GLU A 150 11.19 -6.82 -14.39
N HIS A 151 11.49 -7.18 -13.13
CA HIS A 151 11.53 -8.58 -12.68
C HIS A 151 10.16 -9.09 -12.23
N GLY A 152 9.08 -8.32 -12.41
CA GLY A 152 7.72 -8.73 -12.07
C GLY A 152 7.42 -8.61 -10.58
N MET A 153 6.87 -9.65 -9.97
CA MET A 153 6.51 -9.66 -8.56
C MET A 153 6.64 -11.06 -7.95
N THR A 154 6.85 -11.12 -6.64
CA THR A 154 6.95 -12.36 -5.87
C THR A 154 5.92 -12.34 -4.76
N LEU A 155 5.03 -13.33 -4.71
CA LEU A 155 4.05 -13.55 -3.67
C LEU A 155 4.53 -14.63 -2.71
N LEU A 156 4.59 -14.29 -1.42
CA LEU A 156 4.87 -15.21 -0.33
C LEU A 156 3.60 -15.43 0.49
N ARG A 157 3.37 -16.68 0.90
CA ARG A 157 2.23 -17.10 1.73
C ARG A 157 2.69 -18.15 2.73
N PRO A 158 2.20 -18.14 3.98
CA PRO A 158 2.62 -19.11 4.99
C PRO A 158 2.39 -20.57 4.56
N GLY A 159 3.44 -21.39 4.60
CA GLY A 159 3.36 -22.80 4.30
C GLY A 159 3.15 -23.19 2.82
N LEU A 160 3.22 -22.22 1.92
CA LEU A 160 3.16 -22.45 0.47
C LEU A 160 4.48 -22.03 -0.16
N SER A 161 4.81 -22.66 -1.29
CA SER A 161 5.92 -22.20 -2.11
C SER A 161 5.67 -20.77 -2.62
N GLU A 162 6.75 -20.03 -2.80
CA GLU A 162 6.69 -18.71 -3.42
C GLU A 162 6.10 -18.79 -4.83
N LEU A 163 5.36 -17.76 -5.21
CA LEU A 163 4.85 -17.60 -6.57
C LEU A 163 5.52 -16.41 -7.21
N HIS A 164 6.33 -16.68 -8.23
CA HIS A 164 6.95 -15.63 -9.04
C HIS A 164 6.10 -15.35 -10.28
N LEU A 165 5.69 -14.10 -10.43
CA LEU A 165 4.92 -13.58 -11.57
C LEU A 165 5.85 -12.69 -12.40
N PRO A 166 6.33 -13.14 -13.57
CA PRO A 166 7.23 -12.35 -14.40
C PRO A 166 6.51 -11.12 -14.97
N ALA A 167 7.25 -10.03 -15.16
CA ALA A 167 6.74 -8.88 -15.88
C ALA A 167 6.45 -9.26 -17.35
N ARG A 168 5.31 -8.80 -17.85
CA ARG A 168 4.90 -8.99 -19.25
C ARG A 168 4.95 -7.68 -20.04
N GLY A 169 5.65 -6.67 -19.53
CA GLY A 169 5.77 -5.36 -20.15
C GLY A 169 6.59 -5.40 -21.41
N LEU A 170 6.04 -4.88 -22.49
CA LEU A 170 6.79 -4.27 -23.57
C LEU A 170 7.48 -3.01 -23.05
N GLU A 171 8.31 -2.33 -23.81
CA GLU A 171 9.02 -1.11 -23.39
C GLU A 171 8.16 -0.19 -22.52
N VAL A 172 8.53 -0.04 -21.23
CA VAL A 172 7.76 0.76 -20.28
C VAL A 172 8.43 2.13 -20.16
N TYR A 173 7.73 3.17 -20.60
CA TYR A 173 8.21 4.55 -20.52
C TYR A 173 7.87 5.23 -19.19
N ASP A 174 6.83 4.78 -18.50
CA ASP A 174 6.38 5.33 -17.21
C ASP A 174 5.79 4.23 -16.33
N VAL A 175 6.32 4.09 -15.13
CA VAL A 175 5.84 3.14 -14.10
C VAL A 175 4.97 3.80 -13.03
N THR A 176 4.60 5.07 -13.22
CA THR A 176 3.75 5.80 -12.27
C THR A 176 2.40 5.11 -12.13
N GLY A 177 2.01 4.79 -10.90
CA GLY A 177 0.74 4.12 -10.59
C GLY A 177 0.75 2.60 -10.79
N ALA A 178 1.89 1.98 -11.12
CA ALA A 178 1.98 0.51 -11.23
C ALA A 178 1.65 -0.17 -9.89
N GLY A 179 2.21 0.32 -8.77
CA GLY A 179 1.90 -0.17 -7.42
C GLY A 179 0.43 0.02 -7.07
N ASP A 180 -0.11 1.22 -7.33
CA ASP A 180 -1.54 1.51 -7.11
C ASP A 180 -2.45 0.55 -7.91
N THR A 181 -2.08 0.23 -9.15
CA THR A 181 -2.81 -0.73 -9.99
C THR A 181 -2.74 -2.14 -9.43
N VAL A 182 -1.59 -2.56 -8.94
CA VAL A 182 -1.40 -3.89 -8.33
C VAL A 182 -2.29 -4.05 -7.10
N ILE A 183 -2.21 -3.11 -6.15
CA ILE A 183 -3.00 -3.23 -4.91
C ILE A 183 -4.51 -3.10 -5.19
N ALA A 184 -4.92 -2.23 -6.12
CA ALA A 184 -6.33 -2.10 -6.50
C ALA A 184 -6.89 -3.36 -7.15
N THR A 185 -6.11 -3.99 -8.06
CA THR A 185 -6.50 -5.25 -8.70
C THR A 185 -6.61 -6.38 -7.68
N LEU A 186 -5.64 -6.47 -6.75
CA LEU A 186 -5.63 -7.44 -5.68
C LEU A 186 -6.85 -7.27 -4.76
N ALA A 187 -7.15 -6.02 -4.38
CA ALA A 187 -8.31 -5.69 -3.57
C ALA A 187 -9.61 -6.10 -4.25
N ALA A 188 -9.76 -5.80 -5.53
CA ALA A 188 -10.95 -6.19 -6.31
C ALA A 188 -11.10 -7.71 -6.41
N ALA A 189 -10.01 -8.45 -6.57
CA ALA A 189 -10.04 -9.90 -6.60
C ALA A 189 -10.49 -10.50 -5.26
N ILE A 190 -9.96 -9.98 -4.14
CA ILE A 190 -10.33 -10.41 -2.79
C ILE A 190 -11.80 -10.07 -2.51
N ALA A 191 -12.26 -8.87 -2.84
CA ALA A 191 -13.65 -8.47 -2.70
C ALA A 191 -14.60 -9.36 -3.51
N ALA A 192 -14.13 -9.87 -4.66
CA ALA A 192 -14.86 -10.86 -5.48
C ALA A 192 -14.77 -12.30 -4.94
N GLY A 193 -14.20 -12.52 -3.75
CA GLY A 193 -14.10 -13.83 -3.11
C GLY A 193 -13.01 -14.75 -3.67
N GLN A 194 -12.04 -14.21 -4.41
CA GLN A 194 -10.90 -15.01 -4.86
C GLN A 194 -9.99 -15.34 -3.68
N PRO A 195 -9.52 -16.59 -3.55
CA PRO A 195 -8.61 -16.97 -2.49
C PRO A 195 -7.21 -16.35 -2.68
N LEU A 196 -6.52 -16.16 -1.58
CA LEU A 196 -5.11 -15.73 -1.55
C LEU A 196 -4.16 -16.82 -2.02
#